data_279cb921bfd1128c98d34996e030ba40
#
_entry.id   279cb921bfd1128c98d34996e030ba40
#
_cell.length_a   1.000
_cell.length_b   1.000
_cell.length_c   1.000
_cell.angle_alpha   90.00
_cell.angle_beta   90.00
_cell.angle_gamma   90.00
#
_symmetry.space_group_name_H-M   'P 1'
#
loop_
_entity.id
_entity.type
_entity.pdbx_description
1 polymer ?
#
loop_
_entity_poly.entity_id
_entity_poly.type
_entity_poly.pdbx_seq_one_letter_code
_entity_poly.pdbx_strand_id
1 'polypeptide(L)'
;VDPLPYMTYQPFLPEVAAGSIEARHAIVSHRNHLKKTNLISGRMVKVNHKSKKATIAIEGGRNRVLEYDQIVMTAGAVTRTFPIKGIAEEAIGMKTIEEAVEVRNRLVGNFERAAALPKSSKLRKRLLTTIVVGGGFAGIETFAELRSTATFLLRQYPEIEFDEVQFHLIEAMGRIMPEVSEKTAQWVVDNLNSRSAIVHLNTQVQSAEKGVVKLSTGESMESDLIIWTAGVAAAPVAKNCDFPLDPRFRISANAKLQIVDGEKPLGDAWTAGDVSAVPDLSGGGVGGFCVPNAQHAVRQAKLLAKNIVADLRGEGIREYRWKTIGAVAGLGLGV
;
A
#
# COMPACT_ATOMS: atom_id res chain seq x y z
N VAL A 1 4.01 11.03 17.10
CA VAL A 1 2.87 11.68 16.46
C VAL A 1 2.31 10.72 15.41
N ASP A 2 1.04 10.42 15.47
CA ASP A 2 0.33 9.59 14.49
C ASP A 2 -1.15 10.03 14.44
N PRO A 3 -1.77 10.15 13.25
CA PRO A 3 -3.20 10.47 13.16
C PRO A 3 -4.10 9.31 13.63
N LEU A 4 -3.57 8.08 13.60
CA LEU A 4 -4.32 6.88 14.02
C LEU A 4 -3.87 6.42 15.40
N PRO A 5 -4.77 5.81 16.21
CA PRO A 5 -4.42 5.27 17.52
C PRO A 5 -3.73 3.89 17.44
N TYR A 6 -3.45 3.40 16.23
CA TYR A 6 -2.89 2.07 15.96
C TYR A 6 -1.93 2.07 14.77
N MET A 7 -1.04 1.11 14.75
CA MET A 7 -0.25 0.72 13.57
C MET A 7 -0.99 -0.36 12.81
N THR A 8 -1.07 -0.24 11.49
CA THR A 8 -1.59 -1.27 10.60
C THR A 8 -0.47 -2.18 10.13
N TYR A 9 -0.63 -3.49 10.29
CA TYR A 9 0.23 -4.47 9.65
C TYR A 9 -0.24 -4.71 8.21
N GLN A 10 0.21 -3.84 7.32
CA GLN A 10 -0.25 -3.77 5.92
C GLN A 10 -0.18 -5.10 5.13
N PRO A 11 0.78 -6.02 5.37
CA PRO A 11 0.77 -7.31 4.69
C PRO A 11 -0.49 -8.15 4.87
N PHE A 12 -1.33 -7.86 5.87
CA PHE A 12 -2.61 -8.56 6.10
C PHE A 12 -3.83 -7.85 5.51
N LEU A 13 -3.64 -6.74 4.80
CA LEU A 13 -4.77 -6.03 4.17
C LEU A 13 -5.52 -6.86 3.11
N PRO A 14 -4.86 -7.69 2.27
CA PRO A 14 -5.56 -8.59 1.36
C PRO A 14 -6.51 -9.55 2.06
N GLU A 15 -6.07 -10.17 3.16
CA GLU A 15 -6.88 -11.11 3.96
C GLU A 15 -8.02 -10.39 4.69
N VAL A 16 -7.81 -9.14 5.13
CA VAL A 16 -8.89 -8.30 5.69
C VAL A 16 -9.92 -7.96 4.62
N ALA A 17 -9.47 -7.59 3.42
CA ALA A 17 -10.35 -7.29 2.29
C ALA A 17 -11.14 -8.52 1.81
N ALA A 18 -10.57 -9.70 1.96
CA ALA A 18 -11.25 -10.97 1.68
C ALA A 18 -12.17 -11.44 2.84
N GLY A 19 -12.03 -10.86 4.03
CA GLY A 19 -12.76 -11.33 5.22
C GLY A 19 -12.17 -12.61 5.83
N SER A 20 -10.98 -13.04 5.40
CA SER A 20 -10.29 -14.21 5.94
C SER A 20 -9.79 -13.98 7.36
N ILE A 21 -9.49 -12.72 7.70
CA ILE A 21 -9.19 -12.28 9.06
C ILE A 21 -9.98 -11.02 9.43
N GLU A 22 -10.24 -10.84 10.72
CA GLU A 22 -10.87 -9.64 11.23
C GLU A 22 -9.90 -8.44 11.20
N ALA A 23 -10.40 -7.25 10.86
CA ALA A 23 -9.61 -6.02 10.79
C ALA A 23 -8.79 -5.76 12.07
N ARG A 24 -9.35 -6.08 13.25
CA ARG A 24 -8.67 -5.94 14.55
C ARG A 24 -7.38 -6.77 14.67
N HIS A 25 -7.22 -7.84 13.90
CA HIS A 25 -6.03 -8.69 13.92
C HIS A 25 -4.89 -8.13 13.06
N ALA A 26 -5.19 -7.20 12.16
CA ALA A 26 -4.20 -6.51 11.35
C ALA A 26 -3.74 -5.16 11.94
N ILE A 27 -4.21 -4.81 13.16
CA ILE A 27 -3.83 -3.56 13.84
C ILE A 27 -3.19 -3.81 15.20
N VAL A 28 -2.31 -2.89 15.58
CA VAL A 28 -1.62 -2.92 16.88
C VAL A 28 -1.78 -1.57 17.56
N SER A 29 -2.44 -1.53 18.73
CA SER A 29 -2.67 -0.32 19.48
C SER A 29 -1.36 0.33 19.94
N HIS A 30 -1.14 1.60 19.58
CA HIS A 30 0.02 2.38 20.05
C HIS A 30 0.05 2.47 21.57
N ARG A 31 -1.08 2.74 22.23
CA ARG A 31 -1.14 2.90 23.69
C ARG A 31 -0.83 1.62 24.44
N ASN A 32 -1.15 0.45 23.84
CA ASN A 32 -0.84 -0.83 24.47
C ASN A 32 0.63 -1.22 24.37
N HIS A 33 1.34 -0.74 23.35
CA HIS A 33 2.74 -1.13 23.08
C HIS A 33 3.76 -0.05 23.48
N LEU A 34 3.43 1.23 23.28
CA LEU A 34 4.36 2.34 23.50
C LEU A 34 4.20 2.96 24.91
N LYS A 35 4.37 2.14 25.95
CA LYS A 35 4.15 2.54 27.37
C LYS A 35 5.03 3.68 27.87
N LYS A 36 6.20 3.87 27.26
CA LYS A 36 7.19 4.91 27.65
C LYS A 36 7.21 6.09 26.68
N THR A 37 6.20 6.21 25.81
CA THR A 37 6.14 7.22 24.77
C THR A 37 4.94 8.15 24.97
N ASN A 38 5.15 9.45 24.87
CA ASN A 38 4.08 10.44 24.83
C ASN A 38 3.42 10.40 23.44
N LEU A 39 2.22 9.86 23.35
CA LEU A 39 1.47 9.74 22.10
C LEU A 39 0.68 11.03 21.86
N ILE A 40 0.89 11.63 20.70
CA ILE A 40 0.15 12.79 20.22
C ILE A 40 -0.68 12.33 19.03
N SER A 41 -2.01 12.27 19.22
CA SER A 41 -2.95 12.01 18.14
C SER A 41 -3.08 13.25 17.27
N GLY A 42 -2.61 13.17 16.06
CA GLY A 42 -2.61 14.29 15.11
C GLY A 42 -1.75 14.01 13.89
N ARG A 43 -1.97 14.80 12.86
CA ARG A 43 -1.25 14.68 11.59
C ARG A 43 -0.10 15.66 11.52
N MET A 44 1.12 15.18 11.32
CA MET A 44 2.25 16.02 10.98
C MET A 44 1.96 16.75 9.67
N VAL A 45 2.02 18.09 9.66
CA VAL A 45 1.72 18.90 8.46
C VAL A 45 2.94 19.65 7.95
N LYS A 46 3.92 19.93 8.81
CA LYS A 46 5.14 20.65 8.43
C LYS A 46 6.28 20.38 9.41
N VAL A 47 7.49 20.30 8.89
CA VAL A 47 8.73 20.34 9.69
C VAL A 47 9.60 21.48 9.18
N ASN A 48 10.12 22.29 10.12
CA ASN A 48 11.20 23.24 9.88
C ASN A 48 12.38 22.76 10.73
N HIS A 49 13.28 22.02 10.11
CA HIS A 49 14.42 21.42 10.80
C HIS A 49 15.47 22.45 11.23
N LYS A 50 15.62 23.52 10.45
CA LYS A 50 16.55 24.63 10.81
C LYS A 50 16.19 25.28 12.14
N SER A 51 14.90 25.36 12.47
CA SER A 51 14.40 25.89 13.75
C SER A 51 14.00 24.80 14.74
N LYS A 52 14.19 23.51 14.43
CA LYS A 52 13.79 22.35 15.25
C LYS A 52 12.32 22.36 15.64
N LYS A 53 11.43 22.74 14.71
CA LYS A 53 9.98 22.86 14.95
C LYS A 53 9.19 21.97 14.01
N ALA A 54 8.24 21.23 14.58
CA ALA A 54 7.28 20.41 13.87
C ALA A 54 5.85 20.89 14.15
N THR A 55 5.06 21.10 13.11
CA THR A 55 3.65 21.52 13.24
C THR A 55 2.75 20.31 13.04
N ILE A 56 1.83 20.13 13.98
CA ILE A 56 0.87 19.01 14.02
C ILE A 56 -0.53 19.57 13.98
N ALA A 57 -1.33 19.12 13.02
CA ALA A 57 -2.77 19.35 12.99
C ALA A 57 -3.45 18.38 13.96
N ILE A 58 -4.22 18.96 14.89
CA ILE A 58 -5.04 18.20 15.85
C ILE A 58 -6.48 18.25 15.35
N GLU A 59 -7.13 17.12 15.21
CA GLU A 59 -8.51 17.05 14.78
C GLU A 59 -9.43 17.76 15.77
N GLY A 60 -10.29 18.65 15.26
CA GLY A 60 -11.18 19.47 16.08
C GLY A 60 -10.48 20.53 16.94
N GLY A 61 -9.16 20.71 16.81
CA GLY A 61 -8.36 21.62 17.61
C GLY A 61 -7.50 22.58 16.80
N ARG A 62 -6.69 23.37 17.51
CA ARG A 62 -5.69 24.25 16.90
C ARG A 62 -4.43 23.46 16.58
N ASN A 63 -3.70 23.86 15.55
CA ASN A 63 -2.39 23.31 15.25
C ASN A 63 -1.46 23.47 16.46
N ARG A 64 -0.70 22.41 16.77
CA ARG A 64 0.30 22.41 17.84
C ARG A 64 1.68 22.43 17.20
N VAL A 65 2.57 23.27 17.74
CA VAL A 65 3.98 23.29 17.38
C VAL A 65 4.75 22.57 18.46
N LEU A 66 5.58 21.60 18.07
CA LEU A 66 6.51 20.90 18.95
C LEU A 66 7.94 21.30 18.60
N GLU A 67 8.75 21.54 19.61
CA GLU A 67 10.21 21.62 19.52
C GLU A 67 10.80 20.23 19.78
N TYR A 68 11.93 19.92 19.15
CA TYR A 68 12.58 18.62 19.27
C TYR A 68 14.11 18.74 19.23
N ASP A 69 14.79 17.82 19.88
CA ASP A 69 16.24 17.64 19.77
C ASP A 69 16.59 16.73 18.60
N GLN A 70 15.88 15.62 18.48
CA GLN A 70 16.01 14.63 17.41
C GLN A 70 14.67 14.44 16.69
N ILE A 71 14.69 14.28 15.37
CA ILE A 71 13.50 13.95 14.61
C ILE A 71 13.67 12.64 13.81
N VAL A 72 12.63 11.82 13.82
CA VAL A 72 12.56 10.59 13.03
C VAL A 72 11.33 10.65 12.12
N MET A 73 11.57 10.68 10.81
CA MET A 73 10.51 10.73 9.80
C MET A 73 10.22 9.33 9.26
N THR A 74 9.07 8.76 9.62
CA THR A 74 8.64 7.42 9.21
C THR A 74 7.18 7.41 8.76
N ALA A 75 6.77 8.47 8.05
CA ALA A 75 5.38 8.69 7.67
C ALA A 75 4.83 7.72 6.61
N GLY A 76 5.67 6.79 6.12
CA GLY A 76 5.27 5.75 5.18
C GLY A 76 4.91 6.26 3.80
N ALA A 77 3.98 5.56 3.15
CA ALA A 77 3.50 5.85 1.81
C ALA A 77 1.98 5.83 1.75
N VAL A 78 1.44 6.49 0.73
CA VAL A 78 0.00 6.50 0.41
C VAL A 78 -0.23 5.88 -0.97
N THR A 79 -1.45 5.48 -1.25
CA THR A 79 -1.87 5.08 -2.60
C THR A 79 -1.62 6.25 -3.56
N ARG A 80 -0.88 5.98 -4.64
CA ARG A 80 -0.65 6.94 -5.71
C ARG A 80 -1.75 6.80 -6.75
N THR A 81 -2.69 7.71 -6.75
CA THR A 81 -3.60 7.90 -7.88
C THR A 81 -2.86 8.72 -8.94
N PHE A 82 -2.73 8.16 -10.15
CA PHE A 82 -2.25 8.94 -11.29
C PHE A 82 -3.34 9.94 -11.70
N PRO A 83 -3.03 11.00 -12.48
CA PRO A 83 -4.03 11.95 -12.99
C PRO A 83 -4.90 11.30 -14.09
N ILE A 84 -5.50 10.17 -13.77
CA ILE A 84 -6.43 9.42 -14.61
C ILE A 84 -7.84 9.80 -14.17
N LYS A 85 -8.63 10.26 -15.12
CA LYS A 85 -9.98 10.77 -14.86
C LYS A 85 -10.84 9.74 -14.14
N GLY A 86 -11.42 10.10 -13.02
CA GLY A 86 -12.34 9.31 -12.20
C GLY A 86 -11.68 8.28 -11.26
N ILE A 87 -10.36 8.01 -11.36
CA ILE A 87 -9.72 7.01 -10.49
C ILE A 87 -9.73 7.45 -9.02
N ALA A 88 -9.54 8.72 -8.73
CA ALA A 88 -9.53 9.21 -7.35
C ALA A 88 -10.89 9.09 -6.67
N GLU A 89 -11.97 9.13 -7.44
CA GLU A 89 -13.36 9.10 -6.97
C GLU A 89 -13.96 7.69 -6.96
N GLU A 90 -13.59 6.86 -7.93
CA GLU A 90 -14.25 5.56 -8.19
C GLU A 90 -13.47 4.38 -7.61
N ALA A 91 -12.16 4.49 -7.48
CA ALA A 91 -11.33 3.36 -7.08
C ALA A 91 -10.98 3.40 -5.59
N ILE A 92 -10.91 2.24 -4.97
CA ILE A 92 -10.51 2.06 -3.57
C ILE A 92 -9.03 1.63 -3.55
N GLY A 93 -8.22 2.25 -2.71
CA GLY A 93 -6.84 1.83 -2.46
C GLY A 93 -6.73 0.56 -1.60
N MET A 94 -5.48 0.14 -1.32
CA MET A 94 -5.18 -0.99 -0.44
C MET A 94 -4.00 -0.66 0.50
N LYS A 95 -4.10 0.46 1.20
CA LYS A 95 -3.05 0.95 2.12
C LYS A 95 -3.53 1.12 3.56
N THR A 96 -4.83 1.16 3.78
CA THR A 96 -5.44 1.36 5.10
C THR A 96 -6.42 0.25 5.45
N ILE A 97 -6.71 0.09 6.74
CA ILE A 97 -7.74 -0.85 7.23
C ILE A 97 -9.12 -0.48 6.69
N GLU A 98 -9.41 0.81 6.63
CA GLU A 98 -10.68 1.34 6.16
C GLU A 98 -10.92 0.98 4.69
N GLU A 99 -9.90 1.13 3.84
CA GLU A 99 -9.94 0.71 2.43
C GLU A 99 -10.20 -0.80 2.30
N ALA A 100 -9.49 -1.63 3.06
CA ALA A 100 -9.67 -3.08 3.03
C ALA A 100 -11.08 -3.50 3.48
N VAL A 101 -11.61 -2.90 4.54
CA VAL A 101 -12.98 -3.13 5.02
C VAL A 101 -14.02 -2.66 4.00
N GLU A 102 -13.80 -1.53 3.35
CA GLU A 102 -14.67 -1.01 2.28
C GLU A 102 -14.70 -1.97 1.09
N VAL A 103 -13.55 -2.49 0.65
CA VAL A 103 -13.46 -3.49 -0.42
C VAL A 103 -14.28 -4.74 -0.07
N ARG A 104 -14.11 -5.28 1.15
CA ARG A 104 -14.89 -6.43 1.65
C ARG A 104 -16.38 -6.17 1.62
N ASN A 105 -16.80 -5.05 2.22
CA ASN A 105 -18.22 -4.73 2.36
C ASN A 105 -18.85 -4.49 0.99
N ARG A 106 -18.12 -3.91 0.05
CA ARG A 106 -18.60 -3.69 -1.31
C ARG A 106 -18.72 -4.99 -2.08
N LEU A 107 -17.74 -5.89 -1.98
CA LEU A 107 -17.83 -7.22 -2.63
C LEU A 107 -19.06 -7.99 -2.14
N VAL A 108 -19.23 -8.12 -0.82
CA VAL A 108 -20.38 -8.84 -0.22
C VAL A 108 -21.69 -8.15 -0.58
N GLY A 109 -21.77 -6.83 -0.43
CA GLY A 109 -22.97 -6.06 -0.78
C GLY A 109 -23.33 -6.13 -2.26
N ASN A 110 -22.33 -6.27 -3.15
CA ASN A 110 -22.57 -6.46 -4.57
C ASN A 110 -23.19 -7.83 -4.89
N PHE A 111 -22.76 -8.88 -4.21
CA PHE A 111 -23.40 -10.20 -4.32
C PHE A 111 -24.86 -10.16 -3.86
N GLU A 112 -25.13 -9.57 -2.69
CA GLU A 112 -26.49 -9.41 -2.14
C GLU A 112 -27.41 -8.66 -3.13
N ARG A 113 -26.94 -7.52 -3.66
CA ARG A 113 -27.70 -6.72 -4.62
C ARG A 113 -27.90 -7.45 -5.96
N ALA A 114 -26.88 -8.17 -6.44
CA ALA A 114 -26.94 -8.90 -7.68
C ALA A 114 -27.94 -10.07 -7.61
N ALA A 115 -27.97 -10.81 -6.50
CA ALA A 115 -28.89 -11.90 -6.27
C ALA A 115 -30.37 -11.49 -6.42
N ALA A 116 -30.69 -10.25 -6.02
CA ALA A 116 -32.04 -9.70 -6.14
C ALA A 116 -32.43 -9.22 -7.57
N LEU A 117 -31.49 -9.23 -8.53
CA LEU A 117 -31.70 -8.71 -9.87
C LEU A 117 -31.87 -9.85 -10.90
N PRO A 118 -32.65 -9.66 -11.96
CA PRO A 118 -32.77 -10.63 -13.05
C PRO A 118 -31.43 -10.80 -13.77
N LYS A 119 -31.16 -12.01 -14.29
CA LYS A 119 -29.91 -12.34 -15.02
C LYS A 119 -29.62 -11.41 -16.22
N SER A 120 -30.66 -10.90 -16.87
CA SER A 120 -30.54 -9.96 -18.00
C SER A 120 -30.16 -8.54 -17.60
N SER A 121 -30.08 -8.23 -16.30
CA SER A 121 -29.80 -6.87 -15.81
C SER A 121 -28.34 -6.50 -16.05
N LYS A 122 -28.10 -5.38 -16.74
CA LYS A 122 -26.76 -4.78 -16.89
C LYS A 122 -26.15 -4.43 -15.52
N LEU A 123 -26.98 -3.98 -14.57
CA LEU A 123 -26.52 -3.67 -13.23
C LEU A 123 -26.02 -4.94 -12.50
N ARG A 124 -26.69 -6.08 -12.66
CA ARG A 124 -26.25 -7.37 -12.11
C ARG A 124 -24.84 -7.73 -12.61
N LYS A 125 -24.61 -7.65 -13.92
CA LYS A 125 -23.28 -7.89 -14.50
C LYS A 125 -22.23 -6.96 -13.94
N ARG A 126 -22.54 -5.65 -13.84
CA ARG A 126 -21.64 -4.64 -13.26
C ARG A 126 -21.29 -4.94 -11.81
N LEU A 127 -22.25 -5.35 -10.98
CA LEU A 127 -22.06 -5.71 -9.57
C LEU A 127 -21.17 -6.94 -9.39
N LEU A 128 -21.27 -7.92 -10.30
CA LEU A 128 -20.50 -9.16 -10.26
C LEU A 128 -19.15 -9.07 -10.98
N THR A 129 -18.79 -7.89 -11.46
CA THR A 129 -17.48 -7.61 -12.07
C THR A 129 -16.60 -6.89 -11.08
N THR A 130 -15.43 -7.47 -10.76
CA THR A 130 -14.40 -6.88 -9.91
C THR A 130 -13.15 -6.57 -10.75
N ILE A 131 -12.61 -5.38 -10.63
CA ILE A 131 -11.41 -4.94 -11.34
C ILE A 131 -10.32 -4.60 -10.32
N VAL A 132 -9.16 -5.22 -10.44
CA VAL A 132 -7.95 -4.87 -9.69
C VAL A 132 -6.93 -4.29 -10.66
N VAL A 133 -6.42 -3.10 -10.37
CA VAL A 133 -5.42 -2.40 -11.19
C VAL A 133 -4.08 -2.41 -10.49
N GLY A 134 -3.09 -3.02 -11.13
CA GLY A 134 -1.73 -3.18 -10.64
C GLY A 134 -1.37 -4.63 -10.33
N GLY A 135 -0.40 -5.18 -11.07
CA GLY A 135 0.07 -6.56 -10.97
C GLY A 135 1.27 -6.74 -10.02
N GLY A 136 1.52 -5.81 -9.09
CA GLY A 136 2.49 -5.99 -8.00
C GLY A 136 1.97 -6.93 -6.91
N PHE A 137 2.78 -7.21 -5.86
CA PHE A 137 2.42 -8.12 -4.77
C PHE A 137 1.04 -7.81 -4.17
N ALA A 138 0.81 -6.56 -3.74
CA ALA A 138 -0.46 -6.17 -3.12
C ALA A 138 -1.67 -6.40 -4.04
N GLY A 139 -1.53 -6.13 -5.34
CA GLY A 139 -2.60 -6.37 -6.33
C GLY A 139 -2.88 -7.84 -6.52
N ILE A 140 -1.86 -8.65 -6.69
CA ILE A 140 -1.97 -10.11 -6.87
C ILE A 140 -2.59 -10.78 -5.64
N GLU A 141 -2.13 -10.45 -4.43
CA GLU A 141 -2.66 -10.99 -3.18
C GLU A 141 -4.12 -10.58 -2.98
N THR A 142 -4.44 -9.28 -3.15
CA THR A 142 -5.82 -8.79 -3.06
C THR A 142 -6.73 -9.48 -4.07
N PHE A 143 -6.28 -9.58 -5.33
CA PHE A 143 -7.03 -10.24 -6.39
C PHE A 143 -7.34 -11.70 -6.06
N ALA A 144 -6.33 -12.45 -5.66
CA ALA A 144 -6.44 -13.88 -5.38
C ALA A 144 -7.31 -14.17 -4.14
N GLU A 145 -7.15 -13.37 -3.08
CA GLU A 145 -7.96 -13.46 -1.87
C GLU A 145 -9.44 -13.14 -2.15
N LEU A 146 -9.72 -12.05 -2.85
CA LEU A 146 -11.10 -11.68 -3.22
C LEU A 146 -11.74 -12.71 -4.16
N ARG A 147 -10.98 -13.29 -5.08
CA ARG A 147 -11.47 -14.37 -5.95
C ARG A 147 -11.85 -15.61 -5.15
N SER A 148 -11.07 -15.95 -4.12
CA SER A 148 -11.39 -17.02 -3.19
C SER A 148 -12.67 -16.74 -2.41
N THR A 149 -12.81 -15.51 -1.90
CA THR A 149 -14.02 -15.08 -1.19
C THR A 149 -15.25 -15.13 -2.11
N ALA A 150 -15.15 -14.66 -3.35
CA ALA A 150 -16.25 -14.75 -4.32
C ALA A 150 -16.66 -16.19 -4.60
N THR A 151 -15.70 -17.12 -4.68
CA THR A 151 -15.97 -18.56 -4.83
C THR A 151 -16.71 -19.13 -3.61
N PHE A 152 -16.38 -18.66 -2.41
CA PHE A 152 -17.10 -19.03 -1.20
C PHE A 152 -18.52 -18.45 -1.18
N LEU A 153 -18.69 -17.17 -1.57
CA LEU A 153 -19.99 -16.51 -1.63
C LEU A 153 -20.95 -17.21 -2.59
N LEU A 154 -20.49 -17.73 -3.72
CA LEU A 154 -21.32 -18.49 -4.67
C LEU A 154 -22.05 -19.68 -4.02
N ARG A 155 -21.51 -20.25 -2.93
CA ARG A 155 -22.20 -21.32 -2.19
C ARG A 155 -23.37 -20.82 -1.35
N GLN A 156 -23.38 -19.52 -1.06
CA GLN A 156 -24.41 -18.86 -0.23
C GLN A 156 -25.47 -18.15 -1.10
N TYR A 157 -25.14 -17.87 -2.36
CA TYR A 157 -26.01 -17.18 -3.33
C TYR A 157 -26.32 -18.09 -4.52
N PRO A 158 -27.24 -19.09 -4.36
CA PRO A 158 -27.58 -20.03 -5.42
C PRO A 158 -28.22 -19.36 -6.67
N GLU A 159 -28.66 -18.09 -6.52
CA GLU A 159 -29.17 -17.27 -7.62
C GLU A 159 -28.09 -16.80 -8.58
N ILE A 160 -26.79 -16.87 -8.17
CA ILE A 160 -25.65 -16.38 -8.97
C ILE A 160 -24.87 -17.58 -9.51
N GLU A 161 -24.73 -17.64 -10.83
CA GLU A 161 -23.94 -18.67 -11.48
C GLU A 161 -22.45 -18.29 -11.51
N PHE A 162 -21.58 -19.30 -11.54
CA PHE A 162 -20.13 -19.13 -11.49
C PHE A 162 -19.58 -18.25 -12.63
N ASP A 163 -20.12 -18.39 -13.83
CA ASP A 163 -19.74 -17.66 -15.05
C ASP A 163 -20.20 -16.20 -15.07
N GLU A 164 -21.16 -15.82 -14.22
CA GLU A 164 -21.57 -14.43 -14.06
C GLU A 164 -20.51 -13.60 -13.31
N VAL A 165 -19.66 -14.24 -12.47
CA VAL A 165 -18.68 -13.56 -11.62
C VAL A 165 -17.36 -13.34 -12.37
N GLN A 166 -17.08 -12.10 -12.70
CA GLN A 166 -15.93 -11.70 -13.50
C GLN A 166 -14.86 -11.03 -12.62
N PHE A 167 -13.60 -11.45 -12.78
CA PHE A 167 -12.45 -10.89 -12.11
C PHE A 167 -11.38 -10.50 -13.13
N HIS A 168 -11.05 -9.21 -13.20
CA HIS A 168 -10.08 -8.65 -14.12
C HIS A 168 -8.89 -8.05 -13.36
N LEU A 169 -7.70 -8.51 -13.68
CA LEU A 169 -6.44 -7.90 -13.24
C LEU A 169 -5.86 -7.09 -14.40
N ILE A 170 -5.64 -5.80 -14.20
CA ILE A 170 -5.11 -4.90 -15.23
C ILE A 170 -3.68 -4.49 -14.84
N GLU A 171 -2.71 -4.78 -15.71
CA GLU A 171 -1.31 -4.45 -15.51
C GLU A 171 -0.76 -3.72 -16.74
N ALA A 172 -0.18 -2.53 -16.50
CA ALA A 172 0.38 -1.69 -17.55
C ALA A 172 1.63 -2.27 -18.19
N MET A 173 2.36 -3.10 -17.45
CA MET A 173 3.59 -3.74 -17.92
C MET A 173 3.29 -5.08 -18.61
N GLY A 174 4.28 -5.61 -19.33
CA GLY A 174 4.19 -6.92 -19.97
C GLY A 174 4.27 -8.11 -19.02
N ARG A 175 4.39 -7.89 -17.70
CA ARG A 175 4.45 -8.94 -16.68
C ARG A 175 3.97 -8.42 -15.32
N ILE A 176 3.46 -9.34 -14.51
CA ILE A 176 3.17 -9.10 -13.10
C ILE A 176 4.41 -9.34 -12.23
N MET A 177 4.37 -8.89 -10.97
CA MET A 177 5.35 -9.18 -9.91
C MET A 177 6.80 -9.04 -10.38
N PRO A 178 7.27 -7.84 -10.77
CA PRO A 178 8.60 -7.64 -11.34
C PRO A 178 9.75 -8.05 -10.41
N GLU A 179 9.48 -8.23 -9.11
CA GLU A 179 10.45 -8.62 -8.09
C GLU A 179 10.76 -10.13 -8.06
N VAL A 180 9.95 -10.97 -8.73
CA VAL A 180 10.20 -12.42 -8.85
C VAL A 180 10.71 -12.79 -10.25
N SER A 181 11.14 -14.04 -10.42
CA SER A 181 11.56 -14.53 -11.73
C SER A 181 10.40 -14.53 -12.74
N GLU A 182 10.71 -14.41 -14.03
CA GLU A 182 9.70 -14.50 -15.10
C GLU A 182 8.90 -15.80 -15.03
N LYS A 183 9.62 -16.92 -14.79
CA LYS A 183 8.99 -18.23 -14.64
C LYS A 183 7.97 -18.26 -13.48
N THR A 184 8.30 -17.64 -12.35
CA THR A 184 7.38 -17.55 -11.22
C THR A 184 6.20 -16.65 -11.54
N ALA A 185 6.42 -15.48 -12.16
CA ALA A 185 5.36 -14.57 -12.56
C ALA A 185 4.40 -15.25 -13.56
N GLN A 186 4.93 -15.96 -14.57
CA GLN A 186 4.11 -16.70 -15.53
C GLN A 186 3.29 -17.80 -14.87
N TRP A 187 3.89 -18.56 -13.95
CA TRP A 187 3.16 -19.57 -13.18
C TRP A 187 1.99 -18.97 -12.39
N VAL A 188 2.17 -17.78 -11.80
CA VAL A 188 1.08 -17.06 -11.10
C VAL A 188 -0.03 -16.69 -12.09
N VAL A 189 0.31 -16.16 -13.27
CA VAL A 189 -0.70 -15.85 -14.32
C VAL A 189 -1.48 -17.10 -14.71
N ASP A 190 -0.79 -18.21 -14.95
CA ASP A 190 -1.42 -19.48 -15.34
C ASP A 190 -2.34 -20.00 -14.23
N ASN A 191 -1.91 -19.89 -12.97
CA ASN A 191 -2.73 -20.25 -11.80
C ASN A 191 -3.98 -19.38 -11.70
N LEU A 192 -3.87 -18.06 -11.87
CA LEU A 192 -5.01 -17.16 -11.83
C LEU A 192 -5.98 -17.47 -12.99
N ASN A 193 -5.48 -17.66 -14.20
CA ASN A 193 -6.30 -17.99 -15.38
C ASN A 193 -7.03 -19.33 -15.21
N SER A 194 -6.38 -20.35 -14.61
CA SER A 194 -7.03 -21.65 -14.32
C SER A 194 -8.20 -21.53 -13.33
N ARG A 195 -8.27 -20.43 -12.60
CA ARG A 195 -9.34 -20.08 -11.66
C ARG A 195 -10.35 -19.09 -12.26
N SER A 196 -10.43 -19.02 -13.59
CA SER A 196 -11.32 -18.12 -14.32
C SER A 196 -11.09 -16.62 -14.01
N ALA A 197 -9.86 -16.25 -13.74
CA ALA A 197 -9.44 -14.87 -13.70
C ALA A 197 -9.03 -14.40 -15.10
N ILE A 198 -9.13 -13.10 -15.37
CA ILE A 198 -8.74 -12.53 -16.66
C ILE A 198 -7.61 -11.53 -16.40
N VAL A 199 -6.41 -11.87 -16.86
CA VAL A 199 -5.22 -11.03 -16.68
C VAL A 199 -4.93 -10.24 -17.96
N HIS A 200 -4.98 -8.91 -17.87
CA HIS A 200 -4.69 -7.98 -18.96
C HIS A 200 -3.28 -7.40 -18.76
N LEU A 201 -2.30 -7.91 -19.48
CA LEU A 201 -0.95 -7.37 -19.53
C LEU A 201 -0.82 -6.29 -20.62
N ASN A 202 0.20 -5.42 -20.54
CA ASN A 202 0.40 -4.30 -21.46
C ASN A 202 -0.84 -3.39 -21.60
N THR A 203 -1.66 -3.32 -20.55
CA THR A 203 -2.96 -2.66 -20.58
C THR A 203 -3.03 -1.60 -19.48
N GLN A 204 -3.33 -0.36 -19.86
CA GLN A 204 -3.46 0.77 -18.94
C GLN A 204 -4.92 1.18 -18.81
N VAL A 205 -5.31 1.62 -17.61
CA VAL A 205 -6.58 2.31 -17.39
C VAL A 205 -6.45 3.76 -17.89
N GLN A 206 -7.34 4.19 -18.76
CA GLN A 206 -7.40 5.56 -19.28
C GLN A 206 -8.38 6.45 -18.54
N SER A 207 -9.49 5.86 -18.06
CA SER A 207 -10.46 6.54 -17.20
C SER A 207 -11.30 5.52 -16.44
N ALA A 208 -11.89 5.97 -15.31
CA ALA A 208 -12.91 5.24 -14.57
C ALA A 208 -13.99 6.24 -14.15
N GLU A 209 -15.11 6.27 -14.83
CA GLU A 209 -16.18 7.23 -14.59
C GLU A 209 -17.53 6.53 -14.53
N LYS A 210 -18.28 6.77 -13.44
CA LYS A 210 -19.62 6.19 -13.22
C LYS A 210 -19.64 4.65 -13.34
N GLY A 211 -18.54 4.02 -12.88
CA GLY A 211 -18.35 2.58 -12.93
C GLY A 211 -18.00 2.03 -14.32
N VAL A 212 -17.66 2.87 -15.30
CA VAL A 212 -17.14 2.46 -16.60
C VAL A 212 -15.64 2.67 -16.63
N VAL A 213 -14.88 1.60 -16.79
CA VAL A 213 -13.41 1.61 -16.92
C VAL A 213 -13.04 1.50 -18.39
N LYS A 214 -12.32 2.49 -18.92
CA LYS A 214 -11.78 2.47 -20.28
C LYS A 214 -10.31 2.06 -20.28
N LEU A 215 -9.95 1.18 -21.17
CA LEU A 215 -8.62 0.62 -21.30
C LEU A 215 -7.87 1.19 -22.52
N SER A 216 -6.53 1.12 -22.47
CA SER A 216 -5.65 1.53 -23.58
C SER A 216 -5.84 0.68 -24.87
N THR A 217 -6.44 -0.50 -24.74
CA THR A 217 -6.82 -1.37 -25.87
C THR A 217 -8.02 -0.85 -26.65
N GLY A 218 -8.73 0.15 -26.15
CA GLY A 218 -10.01 0.64 -26.68
C GLY A 218 -11.23 -0.08 -26.09
N GLU A 219 -11.02 -1.11 -25.30
CA GLU A 219 -12.11 -1.82 -24.61
C GLU A 219 -12.62 -1.00 -23.42
N SER A 220 -13.87 -1.27 -23.05
CA SER A 220 -14.51 -0.71 -21.85
C SER A 220 -15.21 -1.81 -21.08
N MET A 221 -15.12 -1.76 -19.77
CA MET A 221 -15.81 -2.68 -18.88
C MET A 221 -16.50 -1.92 -17.74
N GLU A 222 -17.63 -2.45 -17.29
CA GLU A 222 -18.40 -1.88 -16.19
C GLU A 222 -18.13 -2.65 -14.89
N SER A 223 -17.84 -1.94 -13.82
CA SER A 223 -17.62 -2.52 -12.50
C SER A 223 -18.09 -1.57 -11.42
N ASP A 224 -18.65 -2.12 -10.34
CA ASP A 224 -18.97 -1.39 -9.11
C ASP A 224 -17.85 -1.51 -8.05
N LEU A 225 -16.86 -2.36 -8.30
CA LEU A 225 -15.72 -2.55 -7.41
C LEU A 225 -14.41 -2.46 -8.20
N ILE A 226 -13.78 -1.31 -8.09
CA ILE A 226 -12.48 -1.02 -8.71
C ILE A 226 -11.45 -0.82 -7.59
N ILE A 227 -10.40 -1.62 -7.59
CA ILE A 227 -9.34 -1.60 -6.57
C ILE A 227 -8.05 -1.12 -7.21
N TRP A 228 -7.44 -0.10 -6.62
CA TRP A 228 -6.23 0.53 -7.16
C TRP A 228 -5.00 0.19 -6.33
N THR A 229 -4.12 -0.62 -6.90
CA THR A 229 -2.83 -1.01 -6.30
C THR A 229 -1.64 -0.61 -7.19
N ALA A 230 -1.88 0.14 -8.27
CA ALA A 230 -0.89 0.46 -9.31
C ALA A 230 0.16 1.50 -8.90
N GLY A 231 0.50 1.57 -7.65
CA GLY A 231 1.63 2.36 -7.17
C GLY A 231 1.42 3.00 -5.82
N VAL A 232 2.56 3.36 -5.25
CA VAL A 232 2.65 4.07 -3.97
C VAL A 232 3.47 5.34 -4.14
N ALA A 233 3.17 6.35 -3.35
CA ALA A 233 3.96 7.57 -3.24
C ALA A 233 4.33 7.80 -1.79
N ALA A 234 5.50 8.41 -1.56
CA ALA A 234 5.87 8.86 -0.22
C ALA A 234 4.77 9.74 0.38
N ALA A 235 4.55 9.61 1.69
CA ALA A 235 3.54 10.40 2.40
C ALA A 235 3.67 11.90 2.07
N PRO A 236 2.57 12.60 1.74
CA PRO A 236 2.59 13.98 1.26
C PRO A 236 3.30 14.97 2.18
N VAL A 237 3.35 14.68 3.48
CA VAL A 237 4.05 15.51 4.47
C VAL A 237 5.53 15.69 4.14
N ALA A 238 6.17 14.76 3.43
CA ALA A 238 7.58 14.90 3.03
C ALA A 238 7.82 16.18 2.22
N LYS A 239 6.86 16.58 1.38
CA LYS A 239 6.94 17.82 0.57
C LYS A 239 6.80 19.10 1.38
N ASN A 240 6.27 19.03 2.58
CA ASN A 240 6.05 20.16 3.49
C ASN A 240 7.16 20.29 4.56
N CYS A 241 8.21 19.50 4.43
CA CYS A 241 9.38 19.55 5.29
C CYS A 241 10.55 20.19 4.55
N ASP A 242 11.44 20.84 5.27
CA ASP A 242 12.68 21.40 4.72
C ASP A 242 13.80 20.33 4.61
N PHE A 243 13.41 19.09 4.38
CA PHE A 243 14.31 17.97 4.10
C PHE A 243 14.56 17.83 2.59
N PRO A 244 15.78 17.49 2.16
CA PRO A 244 16.06 17.15 0.77
C PRO A 244 15.25 15.90 0.34
N LEU A 245 14.72 15.97 -0.87
CA LEU A 245 13.90 14.91 -1.46
C LEU A 245 14.56 14.36 -2.73
N ASP A 246 14.34 13.09 -2.99
CA ASP A 246 14.69 12.47 -4.26
C ASP A 246 13.65 12.83 -5.38
N PRO A 247 13.89 12.46 -6.65
CA PRO A 247 12.95 12.73 -7.74
C PRO A 247 11.56 12.10 -7.58
N ARG A 248 11.41 11.13 -6.67
CA ARG A 248 10.12 10.49 -6.33
C ARG A 248 9.50 11.10 -5.07
N PHE A 249 10.00 12.23 -4.59
CA PHE A 249 9.57 12.93 -3.39
C PHE A 249 9.73 12.14 -2.08
N ARG A 250 10.66 11.17 -2.05
CA ARG A 250 11.06 10.51 -0.81
C ARG A 250 12.15 11.33 -0.13
N ILE A 251 12.21 11.27 1.19
CA ILE A 251 13.25 11.95 1.98
C ILE A 251 14.60 11.30 1.68
N SER A 252 15.58 12.09 1.26
CA SER A 252 16.92 11.64 0.94
C SER A 252 17.63 11.12 2.19
N ALA A 253 18.17 9.91 2.12
CA ALA A 253 18.83 9.25 3.24
C ALA A 253 20.16 8.62 2.82
N ASN A 254 21.11 8.51 3.77
CA ASN A 254 22.26 7.65 3.61
C ASN A 254 21.97 6.22 4.11
N ALA A 255 22.92 5.31 3.93
CA ALA A 255 22.79 3.94 4.41
C ALA A 255 22.76 3.80 5.94
N LYS A 256 23.16 4.84 6.68
CA LYS A 256 23.08 4.90 8.14
C LYS A 256 21.72 5.38 8.66
N LEU A 257 20.77 5.66 7.73
CA LEU A 257 19.41 6.13 7.99
C LEU A 257 19.34 7.60 8.48
N GLN A 258 20.39 8.37 8.28
CA GLN A 258 20.38 9.81 8.48
C GLN A 258 19.80 10.51 7.26
N ILE A 259 19.03 11.57 7.46
CA ILE A 259 18.61 12.46 6.37
C ILE A 259 19.84 13.22 5.86
N VAL A 260 20.01 13.34 4.55
CA VAL A 260 21.19 13.93 3.93
C VAL A 260 20.85 15.02 2.93
N ASP A 261 21.72 16.04 2.82
CA ASP A 261 21.75 17.00 1.73
C ASP A 261 22.98 16.67 0.87
N GLY A 262 22.76 16.07 -0.29
CA GLY A 262 23.82 15.39 -1.03
C GLY A 262 24.43 14.26 -0.21
N GLU A 263 25.73 14.33 0.07
CA GLU A 263 26.44 13.37 0.92
C GLU A 263 26.49 13.77 2.40
N LYS A 264 26.13 15.00 2.72
CA LYS A 264 26.26 15.56 4.07
C LYS A 264 25.06 15.23 4.93
N PRO A 265 25.22 14.50 6.06
CA PRO A 265 24.12 14.27 6.99
C PRO A 265 23.63 15.61 7.60
N LEU A 266 22.32 15.72 7.70
CA LEU A 266 21.70 16.73 8.55
C LEU A 266 21.78 16.21 9.99
N GLY A 267 22.32 17.02 10.90
CA GLY A 267 22.38 16.68 12.31
C GLY A 267 20.98 16.43 12.88
N ASP A 268 20.85 15.45 13.78
CA ASP A 268 19.61 15.20 14.54
C ASP A 268 18.36 14.85 13.69
N ALA A 269 18.56 14.37 12.45
CA ALA A 269 17.48 14.06 11.51
C ALA A 269 17.63 12.67 10.90
N TRP A 270 16.62 11.85 11.07
CA TRP A 270 16.61 10.43 10.69
C TRP A 270 15.36 10.07 9.92
N THR A 271 15.46 9.03 9.07
CA THR A 271 14.31 8.55 8.31
C THR A 271 14.42 7.05 8.00
N ALA A 272 13.28 6.39 7.84
CA ALA A 272 13.21 4.98 7.49
C ALA A 272 11.85 4.63 6.86
N GLY A 273 11.78 3.48 6.22
CA GLY A 273 10.57 2.93 5.59
C GLY A 273 10.22 3.64 4.28
N ASP A 274 8.96 3.51 3.86
CA ASP A 274 8.50 3.86 2.51
C ASP A 274 8.60 5.35 2.17
N VAL A 275 8.67 6.22 3.17
CA VAL A 275 8.84 7.68 2.98
C VAL A 275 10.27 8.06 2.61
N SER A 276 11.24 7.15 2.77
CA SER A 276 12.68 7.43 2.64
C SER A 276 13.32 6.77 1.43
N ALA A 277 14.34 7.43 0.87
CA ALA A 277 15.18 6.93 -0.20
C ALA A 277 16.48 6.33 0.39
N VAL A 278 16.37 5.21 1.10
CA VAL A 278 17.51 4.51 1.69
C VAL A 278 18.28 3.74 0.61
N PRO A 279 19.60 3.95 0.44
CA PRO A 279 20.40 3.19 -0.52
C PRO A 279 20.39 1.69 -0.23
N ASP A 280 20.26 0.87 -1.27
CA ASP A 280 20.42 -0.57 -1.15
C ASP A 280 21.87 -1.00 -1.42
N LEU A 281 22.61 -1.26 -0.36
CA LEU A 281 24.00 -1.72 -0.42
C LEU A 281 24.12 -3.22 -0.69
N SER A 282 23.02 -3.95 -0.86
CA SER A 282 23.00 -5.40 -1.15
C SER A 282 22.69 -5.71 -2.62
N GLY A 283 22.29 -4.70 -3.40
CA GLY A 283 22.12 -4.80 -4.86
C GLY A 283 20.81 -5.40 -5.33
N GLY A 284 19.81 -5.60 -4.44
CA GLY A 284 18.48 -6.11 -4.81
C GLY A 284 17.42 -5.03 -5.06
N GLY A 285 17.76 -3.75 -4.87
CA GLY A 285 16.83 -2.63 -4.94
C GLY A 285 16.65 -2.08 -6.36
N VAL A 286 15.57 -1.35 -6.56
CA VAL A 286 15.26 -0.68 -7.83
C VAL A 286 15.89 0.71 -7.86
N GLY A 287 16.75 0.96 -8.87
CA GLY A 287 17.44 2.25 -9.02
C GLY A 287 18.44 2.54 -7.89
N GLY A 288 19.01 1.51 -7.26
CA GLY A 288 19.99 1.65 -6.19
C GLY A 288 19.40 1.91 -4.80
N PHE A 289 18.08 1.84 -4.65
CA PHE A 289 17.38 2.08 -3.38
C PHE A 289 16.60 0.86 -2.91
N CYS A 290 16.44 0.74 -1.60
CA CYS A 290 15.56 -0.25 -1.00
C CYS A 290 14.12 -0.09 -1.53
N VAL A 291 13.48 -1.21 -1.86
CA VAL A 291 12.06 -1.19 -2.26
C VAL A 291 11.17 -0.86 -1.05
N PRO A 292 10.11 -0.07 -1.24
CA PRO A 292 9.16 0.23 -0.17
C PRO A 292 8.35 -1.03 0.18
N ASN A 293 8.72 -1.69 1.28
CA ASN A 293 8.01 -2.85 1.80
C ASN A 293 8.21 -3.00 3.32
N ALA A 294 7.35 -3.80 3.94
CA ALA A 294 7.37 -4.06 5.38
C ALA A 294 8.68 -4.72 5.86
N GLN A 295 9.31 -5.56 5.03
CA GLN A 295 10.57 -6.21 5.40
C GLN A 295 11.68 -5.18 5.63
N HIS A 296 11.85 -4.22 4.70
CA HIS A 296 12.84 -3.16 4.87
C HIS A 296 12.46 -2.23 6.01
N ALA A 297 11.20 -1.79 6.11
CA ALA A 297 10.74 -0.87 7.15
C ALA A 297 11.02 -1.41 8.57
N VAL A 298 10.67 -2.67 8.86
CA VAL A 298 10.90 -3.30 10.18
C VAL A 298 12.39 -3.43 10.52
N ARG A 299 13.21 -3.79 9.54
CA ARG A 299 14.66 -3.96 9.77
C ARG A 299 15.39 -2.63 9.89
N GLN A 300 15.01 -1.65 9.05
CA GLN A 300 15.50 -0.28 9.16
C GLN A 300 15.16 0.31 10.51
N ALA A 301 13.94 0.16 11.01
CA ALA A 301 13.52 0.68 12.32
C ALA A 301 14.38 0.14 13.48
N LYS A 302 14.73 -1.16 13.44
CA LYS A 302 15.60 -1.78 14.46
C LYS A 302 17.02 -1.21 14.44
N LEU A 303 17.58 -0.97 13.26
CA LEU A 303 18.90 -0.37 13.11
C LEU A 303 18.87 1.12 13.45
N LEU A 304 17.85 1.84 13.00
CA LEU A 304 17.63 3.24 13.26
C LEU A 304 17.66 3.56 14.77
N ALA A 305 16.91 2.79 15.56
CA ALA A 305 16.90 2.95 17.01
C ALA A 305 18.30 2.75 17.63
N LYS A 306 19.08 1.77 17.14
CA LYS A 306 20.46 1.55 17.60
C LYS A 306 21.39 2.68 17.18
N ASN A 307 21.25 3.16 15.95
CA ASN A 307 22.07 4.26 15.42
C ASN A 307 21.81 5.57 16.17
N ILE A 308 20.56 5.90 16.47
CA ILE A 308 20.23 7.10 17.25
C ILE A 308 20.89 7.03 18.65
N VAL A 309 20.79 5.88 19.33
CA VAL A 309 21.43 5.71 20.66
C VAL A 309 22.94 5.80 20.57
N ALA A 310 23.56 5.20 19.56
CA ALA A 310 25.01 5.25 19.35
C ALA A 310 25.47 6.70 19.07
N ASP A 311 24.76 7.41 18.20
CA ASP A 311 25.05 8.81 17.86
C ASP A 311 24.99 9.73 19.09
N LEU A 312 23.92 9.61 19.91
CA LEU A 312 23.78 10.36 21.16
C LEU A 312 24.87 10.07 22.19
N ARG A 313 25.56 8.92 22.09
CA ARG A 313 26.67 8.53 22.93
C ARG A 313 28.04 8.87 22.34
N GLY A 314 28.09 9.42 21.13
CA GLY A 314 29.32 9.63 20.39
C GLY A 314 29.96 8.32 19.90
N GLU A 315 29.22 7.25 19.80
CA GLU A 315 29.65 5.95 19.31
C GLU A 315 29.47 5.83 17.77
N GLY A 316 30.14 4.86 17.17
CA GLY A 316 30.05 4.62 15.72
C GLY A 316 28.68 4.05 15.31
N ILE A 317 28.05 4.66 14.31
CA ILE A 317 26.77 4.24 13.73
C ILE A 317 27.00 3.31 12.52
N ARG A 318 26.07 2.38 12.29
CA ARG A 318 26.18 1.29 11.32
C ARG A 318 25.33 1.54 10.07
N GLU A 319 25.80 1.00 8.94
CA GLU A 319 25.04 1.02 7.68
C GLU A 319 23.98 -0.06 7.65
N TYR A 320 22.85 0.25 7.02
CA TYR A 320 21.83 -0.71 6.68
C TYR A 320 22.30 -1.57 5.50
N ARG A 321 22.50 -2.84 5.75
CA ARG A 321 22.84 -3.86 4.76
C ARG A 321 21.92 -5.06 4.96
N TRP A 322 21.06 -5.30 4.01
CA TRP A 322 20.15 -6.43 4.11
C TRP A 322 19.89 -7.04 2.73
N LYS A 323 20.37 -8.26 2.55
CA LYS A 323 20.03 -9.05 1.38
C LYS A 323 18.59 -9.53 1.51
N THR A 324 17.78 -9.29 0.48
CA THR A 324 16.43 -9.83 0.41
C THR A 324 16.46 -11.36 0.51
N ILE A 325 15.67 -11.91 1.42
CA ILE A 325 15.56 -13.36 1.63
C ILE A 325 14.48 -14.02 0.78
N GLY A 326 13.95 -13.29 -0.19
CA GLY A 326 12.84 -13.70 -1.05
C GLY A 326 11.56 -12.89 -0.78
N ALA A 327 10.57 -13.15 -1.59
CA ALA A 327 9.24 -12.61 -1.47
C ALA A 327 8.23 -13.76 -1.36
N VAL A 328 7.19 -13.55 -0.56
CA VAL A 328 6.08 -14.51 -0.39
C VAL A 328 4.81 -13.77 -0.75
N ALA A 329 3.95 -14.39 -1.54
CA ALA A 329 2.62 -13.89 -1.87
C ALA A 329 1.58 -14.95 -1.56
N GLY A 330 0.50 -14.55 -0.90
CA GLY A 330 -0.72 -15.38 -0.77
C GLY A 330 -1.48 -15.36 -2.10
N LEU A 331 -1.84 -16.55 -2.59
CA LEU A 331 -2.65 -16.67 -3.81
C LEU A 331 -4.10 -17.14 -3.50
N GLY A 332 -4.59 -16.79 -2.31
CA GLY A 332 -5.90 -17.18 -1.84
C GLY A 332 -5.96 -18.59 -1.25
N LEU A 333 -7.12 -18.99 -0.73
CA LEU A 333 -7.33 -20.28 -0.10
C LEU A 333 -7.14 -21.42 -1.11
N GLY A 334 -6.30 -22.39 -0.74
CA GLY A 334 -6.04 -23.60 -1.54
C GLY A 334 -4.80 -23.53 -2.45
N VAL A 335 -3.95 -22.50 -2.29
CA VAL A 335 -2.66 -22.40 -3.02
C VAL A 335 -1.54 -22.06 -2.05
#